data_0bcefca7fa866b87d37340d963f0c52c
#
_entry.id   0bcefca7fa866b87d37340d963f0c52c
#
_cell.length_a   1.000
_cell.length_b   1.000
_cell.length_c   1.000
_cell.angle_alpha   90.00
_cell.angle_beta   90.00
_cell.angle_gamma   90.00
#
_symmetry.space_group_name_H-M   'P 1'
#
loop_
_entity.id
_entity.type
_entity.pdbx_description
1 polymer ?
#
loop_
_entity_poly.entity_id
_entity_poly.type
_entity_poly.pdbx_seq_one_letter_code
_entity_poly.pdbx_strand_id
1 'polypeptide(L)'
;MHVTRDDKSLLRRARRWLAQRLGGTRAALGAGISRLGFAEFQVLIAGWRLGLFDFLAAQPERTFEEIRDHLRLPDHSARALLLSTTSLGYTHRNPRATFRNSRAVHRALIGPDRAQEIPRLEAFHFLMYQPFYHLTAALQQGTNVGLQCVPGAGNTLYDRLENNAENRRVFYGWMHSLKQKSVASEVVSALRGSRHMLDLGGGDGVNSIDLVQRIPGLKATIVDSADTCNLAAKNVAEAGLSDRIALHAGDFLKDPIPAGADSILLAHISNIYSDEINQALIKKSADALSQGGKLVIFSLISNDDQTGPWYAGFMSLYFQVLATGIGNVYPPSVYERWFANANFSSLAMHTKRQGIFIGTK
;
A
#
# COMPACT_ATOMS: atom_id res chain seq x y z
N MET A 1 -16.49 -39.64 10.46
CA MET A 1 -16.45 -39.07 11.81
C MET A 1 -17.06 -37.67 11.73
N HIS A 2 -18.36 -37.51 12.08
CA HIS A 2 -19.06 -36.22 11.99
C HIS A 2 -18.69 -35.37 13.22
N VAL A 3 -17.97 -34.26 13.01
CA VAL A 3 -17.72 -33.24 14.03
C VAL A 3 -19.04 -32.53 14.31
N THR A 4 -19.61 -32.71 15.50
CA THR A 4 -20.89 -32.12 15.91
C THR A 4 -20.79 -30.60 16.08
N ARG A 5 -21.92 -29.90 16.05
CA ARG A 5 -22.00 -28.42 16.23
C ARG A 5 -21.39 -27.96 17.56
N ASP A 6 -21.41 -28.78 18.58
CA ASP A 6 -20.82 -28.49 19.91
C ASP A 6 -19.29 -28.49 19.91
N ASP A 7 -18.63 -29.38 19.15
CA ASP A 7 -17.18 -29.41 19.03
C ASP A 7 -16.61 -28.16 18.41
N LYS A 8 -17.33 -27.53 17.45
CA LYS A 8 -16.91 -26.26 16.84
C LYS A 8 -17.03 -25.09 17.81
N SER A 9 -17.98 -25.12 18.73
CA SER A 9 -18.15 -24.08 19.77
C SER A 9 -17.08 -24.19 20.86
N LEU A 10 -16.72 -25.39 21.26
CA LEU A 10 -15.64 -25.69 22.20
C LEU A 10 -14.27 -25.28 21.63
N LEU A 11 -13.99 -25.59 20.37
CA LEU A 11 -12.76 -25.17 19.68
C LEU A 11 -12.67 -23.65 19.53
N ARG A 12 -13.79 -22.96 19.29
CA ARG A 12 -13.81 -21.48 19.28
C ARG A 12 -13.58 -20.87 20.67
N ARG A 13 -14.15 -21.47 21.73
CA ARG A 13 -13.92 -21.06 23.12
C ARG A 13 -12.48 -21.33 23.55
N ALA A 14 -11.94 -22.49 23.24
CA ALA A 14 -10.53 -22.84 23.51
C ALA A 14 -9.56 -21.91 22.75
N ARG A 15 -9.85 -21.58 21.49
CA ARG A 15 -9.05 -20.59 20.72
C ARG A 15 -9.14 -19.17 21.31
N ARG A 16 -10.32 -18.73 21.76
CA ARG A 16 -10.47 -17.43 22.44
C ARG A 16 -9.76 -17.42 23.80
N TRP A 17 -9.88 -18.47 24.58
CA TRP A 17 -9.20 -18.61 25.87
C TRP A 17 -7.68 -18.66 25.73
N LEU A 18 -7.16 -19.44 24.75
CA LEU A 18 -5.74 -19.43 24.37
C LEU A 18 -5.30 -18.06 23.86
N ALA A 19 -6.07 -17.39 23.03
CA ALA A 19 -5.76 -16.05 22.53
C ALA A 19 -5.74 -14.99 23.66
N GLN A 20 -6.62 -15.10 24.66
CA GLN A 20 -6.62 -14.22 25.83
C GLN A 20 -5.46 -14.50 26.80
N ARG A 21 -5.14 -15.77 27.04
CA ARG A 21 -3.97 -16.13 27.88
C ARG A 21 -2.62 -15.96 27.17
N LEU A 22 -2.56 -16.19 25.86
CA LEU A 22 -1.39 -15.90 25.03
C LEU A 22 -1.28 -14.40 24.67
N GLY A 23 -2.29 -13.60 24.94
CA GLY A 23 -2.26 -12.15 24.74
C GLY A 23 -1.16 -11.48 25.56
N GLY A 24 -1.00 -11.86 26.83
CA GLY A 24 0.09 -11.41 27.69
C GLY A 24 1.47 -11.95 27.26
N THR A 25 1.53 -13.23 26.86
CA THR A 25 2.74 -13.86 26.30
C THR A 25 3.03 -13.38 24.86
N ARG A 26 2.01 -13.05 24.05
CA ARG A 26 2.22 -12.41 22.75
C ARG A 26 2.78 -11.00 22.87
N ALA A 27 2.36 -10.21 23.84
CA ALA A 27 2.93 -8.89 24.08
C ALA A 27 4.38 -9.01 24.58
N ALA A 28 4.69 -9.97 25.47
CA ALA A 28 6.05 -10.20 25.94
C ALA A 28 6.94 -10.85 24.87
N LEU A 29 6.43 -11.82 24.11
CA LEU A 29 7.08 -12.40 22.94
C LEU A 29 7.16 -11.37 21.80
N GLY A 30 6.13 -10.56 21.59
CA GLY A 30 6.10 -9.46 20.64
C GLY A 30 7.18 -8.42 20.92
N ALA A 31 7.40 -8.05 22.19
CA ALA A 31 8.49 -7.17 22.59
C ALA A 31 9.87 -7.80 22.38
N GLY A 32 10.01 -9.12 22.52
CA GLY A 32 11.23 -9.87 22.20
C GLY A 32 11.49 -9.96 20.69
N ILE A 33 10.47 -10.28 19.92
CA ILE A 33 10.51 -10.34 18.45
C ILE A 33 10.77 -8.95 17.87
N SER A 34 10.14 -7.89 18.39
CA SER A 34 10.34 -6.51 17.92
C SER A 34 11.81 -6.04 18.06
N ARG A 35 12.55 -6.52 19.05
CA ARG A 35 13.98 -6.15 19.19
C ARG A 35 14.85 -6.69 18.06
N LEU A 36 14.48 -7.82 17.46
CA LEU A 36 15.23 -8.48 16.39
C LEU A 36 14.59 -8.27 15.01
N GLY A 37 13.42 -7.65 14.94
CA GLY A 37 12.67 -7.47 13.69
C GLY A 37 13.48 -6.77 12.59
N PHE A 38 14.34 -5.82 12.97
CA PHE A 38 15.26 -5.17 12.03
C PHE A 38 16.27 -6.16 11.42
N ALA A 39 16.79 -7.10 12.23
CA ALA A 39 17.75 -8.10 11.78
C ALA A 39 17.05 -9.18 10.94
N GLU A 40 15.87 -9.64 11.36
CA GLU A 40 15.05 -10.59 10.60
C GLU A 40 14.75 -10.06 9.18
N PHE A 41 14.33 -8.81 9.09
CA PHE A 41 14.07 -8.17 7.81
C PHE A 41 15.34 -8.12 6.95
N GLN A 42 16.50 -7.74 7.51
CA GLN A 42 17.75 -7.67 6.76
C GLN A 42 18.28 -9.07 6.35
N VAL A 43 18.02 -10.13 7.13
CA VAL A 43 18.34 -11.51 6.72
C VAL A 43 17.50 -11.91 5.49
N LEU A 44 16.20 -11.56 5.47
CA LEU A 44 15.34 -11.81 4.31
C LEU A 44 15.84 -11.06 3.07
N ILE A 45 16.15 -9.78 3.23
CA ILE A 45 16.71 -8.92 2.16
C ILE A 45 18.04 -9.47 1.65
N ALA A 46 18.94 -9.86 2.55
CA ALA A 46 20.24 -10.42 2.15
C ALA A 46 20.08 -11.72 1.36
N GLY A 47 19.25 -12.64 1.85
CA GLY A 47 18.95 -13.88 1.14
C GLY A 47 18.34 -13.66 -0.25
N TRP A 48 17.42 -12.71 -0.36
CA TRP A 48 16.82 -12.33 -1.64
C TRP A 48 17.83 -11.68 -2.59
N ARG A 49 18.54 -10.65 -2.16
CA ARG A 49 19.48 -9.89 -3.00
C ARG A 49 20.69 -10.69 -3.44
N LEU A 50 21.14 -11.63 -2.63
CA LEU A 50 22.22 -12.57 -2.99
C LEU A 50 21.74 -13.69 -3.93
N GLY A 51 20.43 -13.80 -4.18
CA GLY A 51 19.87 -14.84 -5.05
C GLY A 51 19.73 -16.22 -4.39
N LEU A 52 19.86 -16.31 -3.05
CA LEU A 52 19.77 -17.58 -2.32
C LEU A 52 18.46 -18.32 -2.63
N PHE A 53 17.34 -17.62 -2.59
CA PHE A 53 16.02 -18.24 -2.74
C PHE A 53 15.75 -18.68 -4.17
N ASP A 54 16.20 -17.92 -5.16
CA ASP A 54 16.12 -18.31 -6.59
C ASP A 54 17.02 -19.52 -6.87
N PHE A 55 18.24 -19.55 -6.32
CA PHE A 55 19.16 -20.69 -6.47
C PHE A 55 18.60 -21.98 -5.86
N LEU A 56 18.01 -21.90 -4.66
CA LEU A 56 17.36 -23.03 -4.00
C LEU A 56 16.04 -23.46 -4.67
N ALA A 57 15.43 -22.58 -5.45
CA ALA A 57 14.23 -22.91 -6.22
C ALA A 57 14.54 -23.61 -7.53
N ALA A 58 15.64 -23.23 -8.19
CA ALA A 58 16.08 -23.83 -9.46
C ALA A 58 16.41 -25.32 -9.31
N GLN A 59 17.02 -25.70 -8.19
CA GLN A 59 17.25 -27.10 -7.82
C GLN A 59 17.24 -27.22 -6.28
N PRO A 60 16.20 -27.81 -5.70
CA PRO A 60 16.14 -28.11 -4.27
C PRO A 60 17.27 -29.06 -3.81
N GLU A 61 17.50 -29.06 -2.49
CA GLU A 61 18.47 -29.96 -1.84
C GLU A 61 19.94 -29.64 -2.21
N ARG A 62 20.30 -28.35 -2.14
CA ARG A 62 21.70 -27.89 -2.36
C ARG A 62 22.53 -28.07 -1.10
N THR A 63 23.78 -28.46 -1.27
CA THR A 63 24.79 -28.53 -0.19
C THR A 63 25.26 -27.15 0.23
N PHE A 64 25.97 -27.08 1.36
CA PHE A 64 26.59 -25.84 1.83
C PHE A 64 27.59 -25.29 0.82
N GLU A 65 28.44 -26.15 0.28
CA GLU A 65 29.50 -25.81 -0.68
C GLU A 65 28.90 -25.22 -1.97
N GLU A 66 27.89 -25.88 -2.53
CA GLU A 66 27.19 -25.38 -3.74
C GLU A 66 26.58 -23.98 -3.51
N ILE A 67 25.96 -23.74 -2.33
CA ILE A 67 25.37 -22.45 -2.01
C ILE A 67 26.45 -21.38 -1.81
N ARG A 68 27.50 -21.67 -1.03
CA ARG A 68 28.61 -20.76 -0.81
C ARG A 68 29.25 -20.31 -2.12
N ASP A 69 29.53 -21.27 -3.00
CA ASP A 69 30.22 -21.02 -4.28
C ASP A 69 29.33 -20.23 -5.25
N HIS A 70 28.04 -20.58 -5.32
CA HIS A 70 27.08 -19.85 -6.14
C HIS A 70 26.91 -18.38 -5.65
N LEU A 71 26.78 -18.18 -4.35
CA LEU A 71 26.63 -16.85 -3.77
C LEU A 71 27.97 -16.08 -3.68
N ARG A 72 29.10 -16.73 -3.96
CA ARG A 72 30.46 -16.19 -3.88
C ARG A 72 30.76 -15.59 -2.51
N LEU A 73 30.35 -16.28 -1.44
CA LEU A 73 30.53 -15.83 -0.07
C LEU A 73 31.74 -16.51 0.58
N PRO A 74 32.46 -15.82 1.48
CA PRO A 74 33.37 -16.48 2.40
C PRO A 74 32.65 -17.53 3.25
N ASP A 75 33.37 -18.58 3.66
CA ASP A 75 32.81 -19.72 4.40
C ASP A 75 32.01 -19.28 5.64
N HIS A 76 32.59 -18.41 6.46
CA HIS A 76 31.95 -17.93 7.68
C HIS A 76 30.66 -17.12 7.39
N SER A 77 30.64 -16.32 6.30
CA SER A 77 29.47 -15.53 5.90
C SER A 77 28.35 -16.41 5.38
N ALA A 78 28.67 -17.44 4.56
CA ALA A 78 27.67 -18.41 4.08
C ALA A 78 27.06 -19.20 5.26
N ARG A 79 27.91 -19.61 6.25
CA ARG A 79 27.41 -20.27 7.47
C ARG A 79 26.47 -19.38 8.28
N ALA A 80 26.82 -18.12 8.48
CA ALA A 80 25.99 -17.16 9.19
C ALA A 80 24.64 -16.94 8.47
N LEU A 81 24.66 -16.75 7.15
CA LEU A 81 23.44 -16.57 6.35
C LEU A 81 22.53 -17.81 6.42
N LEU A 82 23.07 -19.01 6.21
CA LEU A 82 22.29 -20.25 6.24
C LEU A 82 21.79 -20.59 7.63
N LEU A 83 22.56 -20.34 8.68
CA LEU A 83 22.10 -20.49 10.05
C LEU A 83 20.94 -19.55 10.34
N SER A 84 21.06 -18.26 9.97
CA SER A 84 20.03 -17.25 10.20
C SER A 84 18.75 -17.55 9.40
N THR A 85 18.87 -17.82 8.10
CA THR A 85 17.70 -18.15 7.27
C THR A 85 17.00 -19.44 7.69
N THR A 86 17.76 -20.42 8.20
CA THR A 86 17.17 -21.67 8.70
C THR A 86 16.50 -21.50 10.06
N SER A 87 17.13 -20.76 10.99
CA SER A 87 16.56 -20.51 12.32
C SER A 87 15.30 -19.66 12.26
N LEU A 88 15.21 -18.74 11.28
CA LEU A 88 14.03 -17.93 11.00
C LEU A 88 12.95 -18.68 10.18
N GLY A 89 13.23 -19.91 9.75
CA GLY A 89 12.28 -20.70 8.95
C GLY A 89 12.13 -20.25 7.49
N TYR A 90 13.08 -19.47 6.98
CA TYR A 90 13.11 -19.09 5.55
C TYR A 90 13.63 -20.23 4.68
N THR A 91 14.59 -20.98 5.21
CA THR A 91 15.11 -22.21 4.59
C THR A 91 14.94 -23.39 5.54
N HIS A 92 15.02 -24.60 5.00
CA HIS A 92 15.05 -25.85 5.76
C HIS A 92 16.32 -26.61 5.43
N ARG A 93 16.99 -27.14 6.47
CA ARG A 93 18.12 -28.07 6.34
C ARG A 93 17.63 -29.47 6.66
N ASN A 94 17.89 -30.43 5.79
CA ASN A 94 17.51 -31.82 6.00
C ASN A 94 18.63 -32.63 6.70
N PRO A 95 18.37 -33.88 7.11
CA PRO A 95 19.39 -34.77 7.73
C PRO A 95 20.60 -35.05 6.84
N ARG A 96 20.49 -34.93 5.50
CA ARG A 96 21.60 -35.08 4.54
C ARG A 96 22.44 -33.82 4.41
N ALA A 97 22.21 -32.81 5.27
CA ALA A 97 22.89 -31.53 5.29
C ALA A 97 22.68 -30.67 4.03
N THR A 98 21.61 -30.90 3.25
CA THR A 98 21.21 -30.05 2.14
C THR A 98 20.09 -29.07 2.53
N PHE A 99 19.97 -27.98 1.78
CA PHE A 99 19.08 -26.88 2.05
C PHE A 99 18.03 -26.70 0.94
N ARG A 100 16.85 -26.22 1.31
CA ARG A 100 15.76 -25.85 0.41
C ARG A 100 14.98 -24.68 0.97
N ASN A 101 14.24 -23.97 0.13
CA ASN A 101 13.31 -22.93 0.56
C ASN A 101 12.19 -23.52 1.44
N SER A 102 11.74 -22.75 2.44
CA SER A 102 10.48 -23.03 3.10
C SER A 102 9.30 -22.84 2.12
N ARG A 103 8.18 -23.49 2.41
CA ARG A 103 6.97 -23.32 1.58
C ARG A 103 6.50 -21.87 1.51
N ALA A 104 6.60 -21.14 2.63
CA ALA A 104 6.20 -19.75 2.71
C ALA A 104 7.08 -18.84 1.82
N VAL A 105 8.41 -18.96 1.93
CA VAL A 105 9.35 -18.21 1.10
C VAL A 105 9.23 -18.59 -0.36
N HIS A 106 9.12 -19.89 -0.67
CA HIS A 106 8.94 -20.31 -2.06
C HIS A 106 7.68 -19.70 -2.67
N ARG A 107 6.55 -19.73 -1.96
CA ARG A 107 5.29 -19.12 -2.42
C ARG A 107 5.41 -17.61 -2.63
N ALA A 108 6.01 -16.91 -1.65
CA ALA A 108 6.11 -15.46 -1.64
C ALA A 108 7.11 -14.91 -2.66
N LEU A 109 8.32 -15.49 -2.73
CA LEU A 109 9.41 -14.90 -3.49
C LEU A 109 9.70 -15.59 -4.84
N ILE A 110 9.18 -16.80 -5.05
CA ILE A 110 9.42 -17.59 -6.28
C ILE A 110 8.11 -17.90 -6.99
N GLY A 111 7.09 -18.28 -6.24
CA GLY A 111 5.80 -18.78 -6.71
C GLY A 111 4.78 -17.68 -7.06
N PRO A 112 3.48 -17.98 -6.90
CA PRO A 112 2.39 -17.15 -7.42
C PRO A 112 2.31 -15.76 -6.77
N ASP A 113 2.82 -15.58 -5.55
CA ASP A 113 2.72 -14.31 -4.83
C ASP A 113 3.93 -13.38 -5.16
N ARG A 114 4.95 -13.84 -5.91
CA ARG A 114 6.18 -13.11 -6.24
C ARG A 114 5.92 -11.70 -6.81
N ALA A 115 5.00 -11.62 -7.77
CA ALA A 115 4.68 -10.36 -8.45
C ALA A 115 4.14 -9.28 -7.50
N GLN A 116 3.61 -9.67 -6.35
CA GLN A 116 3.14 -8.76 -5.31
C GLN A 116 4.17 -8.57 -4.20
N GLU A 117 4.86 -9.62 -3.79
CA GLU A 117 5.74 -9.58 -2.62
C GLU A 117 7.11 -8.94 -2.91
N ILE A 118 7.67 -9.10 -4.12
CA ILE A 118 8.95 -8.46 -4.46
C ILE A 118 8.84 -6.92 -4.44
N PRO A 119 7.85 -6.28 -5.09
CA PRO A 119 7.71 -4.82 -5.02
C PRO A 119 7.47 -4.30 -3.59
N ARG A 120 6.78 -5.05 -2.73
CA ARG A 120 6.63 -4.70 -1.32
C ARG A 120 7.96 -4.76 -0.59
N LEU A 121 8.72 -5.83 -0.80
CA LEU A 121 10.03 -6.02 -0.20
C LEU A 121 11.00 -4.91 -0.61
N GLU A 122 11.00 -4.54 -1.90
CA GLU A 122 11.76 -3.40 -2.43
C GLU A 122 11.37 -2.08 -1.75
N ALA A 123 10.08 -1.78 -1.68
CA ALA A 123 9.60 -0.53 -1.07
C ALA A 123 9.97 -0.44 0.42
N PHE A 124 9.77 -1.51 1.18
CA PHE A 124 10.16 -1.55 2.58
C PHE A 124 11.67 -1.37 2.75
N HIS A 125 12.48 -1.97 1.89
CA HIS A 125 13.94 -1.86 1.98
C HIS A 125 14.45 -0.50 1.52
N PHE A 126 14.05 -0.04 0.34
CA PHE A 126 14.65 1.14 -0.27
C PHE A 126 13.98 2.46 0.14
N LEU A 127 12.65 2.46 0.42
CA LEU A 127 11.93 3.67 0.73
C LEU A 127 11.57 3.83 2.21
N MET A 128 11.46 2.75 3.00
CA MET A 128 10.91 2.86 4.36
C MET A 128 11.93 2.56 5.45
N TYR A 129 12.86 1.64 5.23
CA TYR A 129 13.72 1.12 6.30
C TYR A 129 14.54 2.23 7.00
N GLN A 130 15.26 3.04 6.23
CA GLN A 130 16.04 4.15 6.78
C GLN A 130 15.17 5.29 7.32
N PRO A 131 14.13 5.79 6.60
CA PRO A 131 13.22 6.78 7.14
C PRO A 131 12.62 6.46 8.49
N PHE A 132 12.23 5.20 8.74
CA PHE A 132 11.63 4.80 10.03
C PHE A 132 12.60 4.88 11.22
N TYR A 133 13.91 4.93 11.01
CA TYR A 133 14.89 5.25 12.05
C TYR A 133 14.62 6.65 12.67
N HIS A 134 14.06 7.56 11.90
CA HIS A 134 13.75 8.93 12.32
C HIS A 134 12.33 9.12 12.88
N LEU A 135 11.60 8.02 13.15
CA LEU A 135 10.21 8.08 13.58
C LEU A 135 10.00 8.92 14.84
N THR A 136 10.85 8.77 15.86
CA THR A 136 10.74 9.56 17.10
C THR A 136 10.82 11.06 16.82
N ALA A 137 11.81 11.48 16.01
CA ALA A 137 11.98 12.89 15.66
C ALA A 137 10.80 13.41 14.81
N ALA A 138 10.30 12.59 13.87
CA ALA A 138 9.14 12.94 13.05
C ALA A 138 7.88 13.18 13.90
N LEU A 139 7.61 12.30 14.87
CA LEU A 139 6.48 12.46 15.80
C LEU A 139 6.63 13.69 16.70
N GLN A 140 7.83 13.98 17.20
CA GLN A 140 8.09 15.16 18.04
C GLN A 140 7.96 16.47 17.27
N GLN A 141 8.41 16.49 16.01
CA GLN A 141 8.40 17.69 15.17
C GLN A 141 7.12 17.86 14.35
N GLY A 142 6.27 16.83 14.27
CA GLY A 142 5.05 16.84 13.47
C GLY A 142 5.31 16.97 11.95
N THR A 143 6.44 16.39 11.46
CA THR A 143 6.81 16.48 10.04
C THR A 143 7.58 15.24 9.58
N ASN A 144 7.78 15.09 8.27
CA ASN A 144 8.41 13.93 7.62
C ASN A 144 9.95 13.94 7.70
N VAL A 145 10.49 13.93 8.92
CA VAL A 145 11.94 13.96 9.15
C VAL A 145 12.69 12.86 8.40
N GLY A 146 12.09 11.67 8.27
CA GLY A 146 12.67 10.54 7.54
C GLY A 146 12.86 10.79 6.05
N LEU A 147 12.17 11.79 5.48
CA LEU A 147 12.33 12.16 4.07
C LEU A 147 13.78 12.50 3.71
N GLN A 148 14.58 13.00 4.66
CA GLN A 148 16.02 13.27 4.45
C GLN A 148 16.81 12.05 3.94
N CYS A 149 16.35 10.82 4.19
CA CYS A 149 16.98 9.58 3.71
C CYS A 149 16.65 9.27 2.24
N VAL A 150 15.71 9.97 1.63
CA VAL A 150 15.32 9.76 0.22
C VAL A 150 15.98 10.83 -0.64
N PRO A 151 16.83 10.48 -1.61
CA PRO A 151 17.44 11.46 -2.52
C PRO A 151 16.40 12.23 -3.35
N GLY A 152 16.65 13.49 -3.60
CA GLY A 152 15.81 14.34 -4.45
C GLY A 152 15.48 15.69 -3.79
N ALA A 153 14.94 16.60 -4.56
CA ALA A 153 14.45 17.90 -4.12
C ALA A 153 12.95 17.83 -3.78
N GLY A 154 12.48 18.77 -2.94
CA GLY A 154 11.09 18.86 -2.52
C GLY A 154 10.84 18.46 -1.08
N ASN A 155 9.66 18.83 -0.59
CA ASN A 155 9.27 18.71 0.81
C ASN A 155 8.41 17.46 1.10
N THR A 156 8.05 16.71 0.08
CA THR A 156 7.29 15.47 0.21
C THR A 156 8.01 14.32 -0.51
N LEU A 157 7.66 13.08 -0.17
CA LEU A 157 8.10 11.93 -0.95
C LEU A 157 7.71 12.07 -2.42
N TYR A 158 6.51 12.55 -2.69
CA TYR A 158 5.95 12.67 -4.04
C TYR A 158 6.78 13.61 -4.91
N ASP A 159 7.20 14.78 -4.39
CA ASP A 159 8.11 15.69 -5.08
C ASP A 159 9.44 15.00 -5.43
N ARG A 160 9.97 14.19 -4.53
CA ARG A 160 11.25 13.48 -4.75
C ARG A 160 11.15 12.33 -5.73
N LEU A 161 9.96 11.73 -5.90
CA LEU A 161 9.73 10.72 -6.93
C LEU A 161 9.81 11.30 -8.34
N GLU A 162 9.44 12.56 -8.54
CA GLU A 162 9.48 13.22 -9.87
C GLU A 162 10.90 13.25 -10.45
N ASN A 163 11.90 13.46 -9.59
CA ASN A 163 13.30 13.63 -9.99
C ASN A 163 14.16 12.37 -9.81
N ASN A 164 13.58 11.23 -9.45
CA ASN A 164 14.33 9.98 -9.23
C ASN A 164 13.57 8.77 -9.82
N ALA A 165 14.03 8.32 -10.98
CA ALA A 165 13.40 7.22 -11.72
C ALA A 165 13.37 5.89 -10.94
N GLU A 166 14.42 5.58 -10.16
CA GLU A 166 14.47 4.33 -9.37
C GLU A 166 13.50 4.38 -8.18
N ASN A 167 13.47 5.47 -7.42
CA ASN A 167 12.50 5.65 -6.34
C ASN A 167 11.06 5.60 -6.88
N ARG A 168 10.82 6.22 -8.04
CA ARG A 168 9.54 6.18 -8.74
C ARG A 168 9.16 4.75 -9.12
N ARG A 169 10.07 3.97 -9.73
CA ARG A 169 9.85 2.56 -10.07
C ARG A 169 9.45 1.74 -8.83
N VAL A 170 10.21 1.89 -7.75
CA VAL A 170 9.96 1.17 -6.48
C VAL A 170 8.62 1.57 -5.89
N PHE A 171 8.31 2.86 -5.86
CA PHE A 171 7.05 3.37 -5.32
C PHE A 171 5.83 2.86 -6.09
N TYR A 172 5.80 3.01 -7.42
CA TYR A 172 4.68 2.53 -8.23
C TYR A 172 4.60 1.01 -8.25
N GLY A 173 5.73 0.30 -8.25
CA GLY A 173 5.74 -1.15 -8.06
C GLY A 173 5.05 -1.57 -6.77
N TRP A 174 5.32 -0.87 -5.66
CA TRP A 174 4.64 -1.09 -4.39
C TRP A 174 3.14 -0.76 -4.48
N MET A 175 2.78 0.40 -5.02
CA MET A 175 1.37 0.78 -5.21
C MET A 175 0.61 -0.27 -6.03
N HIS A 176 1.19 -0.77 -7.11
CA HIS A 176 0.60 -1.85 -7.90
C HIS A 176 0.45 -3.15 -7.11
N SER A 177 1.42 -3.47 -6.23
CA SER A 177 1.37 -4.67 -5.39
C SER A 177 0.26 -4.64 -4.33
N LEU A 178 -0.18 -3.44 -3.92
CA LEU A 178 -1.29 -3.27 -2.98
C LEU A 178 -2.65 -3.43 -3.65
N LYS A 179 -2.72 -3.28 -4.97
CA LYS A 179 -3.97 -3.37 -5.70
C LYS A 179 -4.52 -4.80 -5.66
N GLN A 180 -5.75 -4.93 -5.24
CA GLN A 180 -6.58 -6.03 -5.72
C GLN A 180 -6.60 -5.94 -7.26
N LYS A 181 -6.80 -7.05 -7.95
CA LYS A 181 -6.73 -7.14 -9.42
C LYS A 181 -7.59 -6.11 -10.17
N SER A 182 -8.43 -5.34 -9.49
CA SER A 182 -9.29 -4.29 -10.02
C SER A 182 -9.79 -3.35 -8.92
N VAL A 183 -10.23 -2.16 -9.29
CA VAL A 183 -10.92 -1.22 -8.41
C VAL A 183 -12.19 -1.89 -7.82
N ALA A 184 -12.50 -1.58 -6.57
CA ALA A 184 -13.64 -2.17 -5.87
C ALA A 184 -14.95 -2.04 -6.67
N SER A 185 -15.79 -3.08 -6.61
CA SER A 185 -17.08 -3.13 -7.33
C SER A 185 -18.02 -2.00 -6.93
N GLU A 186 -17.90 -1.55 -5.68
CA GLU A 186 -18.70 -0.43 -5.14
C GLU A 186 -18.36 0.90 -5.82
N VAL A 187 -17.06 1.14 -6.09
CA VAL A 187 -16.61 2.33 -6.85
C VAL A 187 -17.15 2.28 -8.28
N VAL A 188 -17.05 1.11 -8.94
CA VAL A 188 -17.62 0.91 -10.28
C VAL A 188 -19.13 1.14 -10.29
N SER A 189 -19.83 0.63 -9.27
CA SER A 189 -21.29 0.81 -9.14
C SER A 189 -21.66 2.28 -8.90
N ALA A 190 -20.88 2.99 -8.12
CA ALA A 190 -21.08 4.43 -7.85
C ALA A 190 -20.95 5.28 -9.12
N LEU A 191 -19.99 4.92 -9.98
CA LEU A 191 -19.68 5.66 -11.22
C LEU A 191 -20.49 5.19 -12.43
N ARG A 192 -21.34 4.15 -12.31
CA ARG A 192 -22.26 3.76 -13.39
C ARG A 192 -23.19 4.91 -13.73
N GLY A 193 -23.28 5.22 -15.02
CA GLY A 193 -24.06 6.34 -15.53
C GLY A 193 -23.30 7.67 -15.56
N SER A 194 -22.10 7.76 -14.97
CA SER A 194 -21.21 8.91 -15.17
C SER A 194 -20.68 8.90 -16.62
N ARG A 195 -20.61 10.09 -17.20
CA ARG A 195 -20.09 10.30 -18.56
C ARG A 195 -18.65 10.79 -18.53
N HIS A 196 -18.31 11.62 -17.55
CA HIS A 196 -16.97 12.19 -17.41
C HIS A 196 -16.56 12.26 -15.94
N MET A 197 -15.48 11.56 -15.61
CA MET A 197 -14.88 11.52 -14.28
C MET A 197 -13.55 12.31 -14.25
N LEU A 198 -13.35 13.11 -13.21
CA LEU A 198 -12.02 13.61 -12.85
C LEU A 198 -11.40 12.68 -11.81
N ASP A 199 -10.19 12.21 -12.06
CA ASP A 199 -9.37 11.43 -11.13
C ASP A 199 -8.29 12.36 -10.55
N LEU A 200 -8.55 12.97 -9.40
CA LEU A 200 -7.64 13.93 -8.77
C LEU A 200 -6.53 13.18 -8.03
N GLY A 201 -5.31 13.40 -8.46
CA GLY A 201 -4.16 12.62 -8.00
C GLY A 201 -4.18 11.19 -8.56
N GLY A 202 -4.60 11.02 -9.82
CA GLY A 202 -4.79 9.71 -10.44
C GLY A 202 -3.50 8.92 -10.69
N GLY A 203 -2.34 9.52 -10.42
CA GLY A 203 -1.05 8.85 -10.48
C GLY A 203 -0.74 8.34 -11.89
N ASP A 204 -0.29 7.12 -11.97
CA ASP A 204 0.04 6.44 -13.24
C ASP A 204 -1.18 5.99 -14.08
N GLY A 205 -2.40 6.37 -13.65
CA GLY A 205 -3.65 6.17 -14.39
C GLY A 205 -4.31 4.81 -14.25
N VAL A 206 -3.76 3.89 -13.48
CA VAL A 206 -4.24 2.50 -13.42
C VAL A 206 -5.69 2.38 -12.92
N ASN A 207 -6.13 3.25 -11.99
CA ASN A 207 -7.52 3.25 -11.54
C ASN A 207 -8.46 3.76 -12.63
N SER A 208 -8.11 4.86 -13.29
CA SER A 208 -8.86 5.42 -14.42
C SER A 208 -8.96 4.43 -15.58
N ILE A 209 -7.86 3.72 -15.91
CA ILE A 209 -7.83 2.68 -16.95
C ILE A 209 -8.83 1.55 -16.60
N ASP A 210 -8.75 0.98 -15.38
CA ASP A 210 -9.66 -0.10 -14.95
C ASP A 210 -11.14 0.35 -14.97
N LEU A 211 -11.43 1.56 -14.50
CA LEU A 211 -12.78 2.11 -14.48
C LEU A 211 -13.34 2.34 -15.88
N VAL A 212 -12.56 2.95 -16.77
CA VAL A 212 -12.96 3.24 -18.16
C VAL A 212 -13.16 1.95 -18.97
N GLN A 213 -12.36 0.91 -18.72
CA GLN A 213 -12.56 -0.41 -19.33
C GLN A 213 -13.86 -1.08 -18.88
N ARG A 214 -14.22 -0.93 -17.60
CA ARG A 214 -15.35 -1.64 -16.96
C ARG A 214 -16.68 -0.86 -17.06
N ILE A 215 -16.65 0.45 -17.33
CA ILE A 215 -17.84 1.28 -17.42
C ILE A 215 -17.98 1.77 -18.87
N PRO A 216 -18.91 1.19 -19.65
CA PRO A 216 -19.15 1.62 -21.02
C PRO A 216 -19.52 3.11 -21.09
N GLY A 217 -18.89 3.84 -22.01
CA GLY A 217 -19.17 5.26 -22.24
C GLY A 217 -18.51 6.23 -21.25
N LEU A 218 -17.90 5.77 -20.17
CA LEU A 218 -17.16 6.62 -19.24
C LEU A 218 -15.91 7.19 -19.93
N LYS A 219 -15.72 8.51 -19.83
CA LYS A 219 -14.45 9.20 -20.08
C LYS A 219 -13.85 9.64 -18.78
N ALA A 220 -12.53 9.78 -18.74
CA ALA A 220 -11.82 10.26 -17.55
C ALA A 220 -10.83 11.37 -17.91
N THR A 221 -10.57 12.28 -16.96
CA THR A 221 -9.44 13.19 -17.00
C THR A 221 -8.63 12.96 -15.71
N ILE A 222 -7.39 12.51 -15.87
CA ILE A 222 -6.44 12.38 -14.76
C ILE A 222 -5.84 13.76 -14.51
N VAL A 223 -5.91 14.22 -13.26
CA VAL A 223 -5.31 15.49 -12.82
C VAL A 223 -4.17 15.16 -11.86
N ASP A 224 -2.93 15.44 -12.28
CA ASP A 224 -1.73 15.16 -11.48
C ASP A 224 -0.58 16.07 -11.93
N SER A 225 0.61 15.99 -11.30
CA SER A 225 1.80 16.69 -11.74
C SER A 225 2.17 16.37 -13.19
N ALA A 226 2.90 17.26 -13.86
CA ALA A 226 3.28 17.08 -15.26
C ALA A 226 4.06 15.77 -15.50
N ASP A 227 4.99 15.43 -14.60
CA ASP A 227 5.79 14.22 -14.70
C ASP A 227 4.95 12.96 -14.50
N THR A 228 4.01 13.00 -13.56
CA THR A 228 3.07 11.90 -13.31
C THR A 228 2.10 11.74 -14.50
N CYS A 229 1.61 12.82 -15.07
CA CYS A 229 0.82 12.80 -16.30
C CYS A 229 1.57 12.17 -17.48
N ASN A 230 2.87 12.45 -17.63
CA ASN A 230 3.71 11.81 -18.65
C ASN A 230 3.83 10.29 -18.46
N LEU A 231 3.85 9.82 -17.21
CA LEU A 231 3.83 8.39 -16.90
C LEU A 231 2.45 7.79 -17.23
N ALA A 232 1.38 8.44 -16.80
CA ALA A 232 0.01 8.01 -17.08
C ALA A 232 -0.27 7.93 -18.59
N ALA A 233 0.25 8.90 -19.38
CA ALA A 233 0.09 8.90 -20.84
C ALA A 233 0.58 7.61 -21.50
N LYS A 234 1.70 7.07 -21.06
CA LYS A 234 2.25 5.80 -21.57
C LYS A 234 1.31 4.64 -21.25
N ASN A 235 0.87 4.53 -20.00
CA ASN A 235 -0.01 3.46 -19.56
C ASN A 235 -1.38 3.52 -20.26
N VAL A 236 -1.91 4.73 -20.46
CA VAL A 236 -3.19 4.98 -21.18
C VAL A 236 -3.06 4.58 -22.65
N ALA A 237 -1.94 4.93 -23.31
CA ALA A 237 -1.68 4.56 -24.70
C ALA A 237 -1.49 3.04 -24.85
N GLU A 238 -0.75 2.40 -23.95
CA GLU A 238 -0.58 0.94 -23.92
C GLU A 238 -1.90 0.19 -23.71
N ALA A 239 -2.84 0.80 -22.95
CA ALA A 239 -4.17 0.27 -22.75
C ALA A 239 -5.13 0.55 -23.93
N GLY A 240 -4.71 1.34 -24.94
CA GLY A 240 -5.54 1.72 -26.09
C GLY A 240 -6.69 2.66 -25.73
N LEU A 241 -6.53 3.54 -24.72
CA LEU A 241 -7.60 4.37 -24.17
C LEU A 241 -7.36 5.89 -24.33
N SER A 242 -6.45 6.29 -25.21
CA SER A 242 -6.09 7.71 -25.42
C SER A 242 -7.24 8.58 -25.94
N ASP A 243 -8.28 7.99 -26.52
CA ASP A 243 -9.53 8.64 -26.95
C ASP A 243 -10.55 8.83 -25.81
N ARG A 244 -10.36 8.13 -24.68
CA ARG A 244 -11.29 8.14 -23.54
C ARG A 244 -10.69 8.67 -22.26
N ILE A 245 -9.38 8.74 -22.14
CA ILE A 245 -8.67 9.24 -20.94
C ILE A 245 -7.78 10.40 -21.35
N ALA A 246 -8.14 11.60 -20.88
CA ALA A 246 -7.34 12.81 -21.01
C ALA A 246 -6.43 13.01 -19.78
N LEU A 247 -5.37 13.80 -19.95
CA LEU A 247 -4.45 14.17 -18.87
C LEU A 247 -4.45 15.68 -18.71
N HIS A 248 -4.46 16.13 -17.45
CA HIS A 248 -4.42 17.53 -17.08
C HIS A 248 -3.31 17.74 -16.05
N ALA A 249 -2.21 18.35 -16.46
CA ALA A 249 -1.12 18.67 -15.56
C ALA A 249 -1.50 19.88 -14.69
N GLY A 250 -1.48 19.72 -13.36
CA GLY A 250 -1.82 20.77 -12.41
C GLY A 250 -1.77 20.29 -10.96
N ASP A 251 -1.85 21.25 -10.04
CA ASP A 251 -1.92 21.00 -8.59
C ASP A 251 -3.38 21.11 -8.13
N PHE A 252 -4.06 19.99 -8.02
CA PHE A 252 -5.49 19.95 -7.64
C PHE A 252 -5.78 20.58 -6.27
N LEU A 253 -4.78 20.80 -5.43
CA LEU A 253 -4.95 21.55 -4.17
C LEU A 253 -5.00 23.06 -4.43
N LYS A 254 -4.16 23.58 -5.33
CA LYS A 254 -4.00 25.01 -5.58
C LYS A 254 -4.83 25.49 -6.79
N ASP A 255 -4.75 24.76 -7.90
CA ASP A 255 -5.37 25.15 -9.16
C ASP A 255 -6.88 24.90 -9.15
N PRO A 256 -7.68 25.63 -9.92
CA PRO A 256 -9.10 25.32 -10.09
C PRO A 256 -9.30 23.87 -10.60
N ILE A 257 -10.29 23.17 -10.05
CA ILE A 257 -10.66 21.87 -10.59
C ILE A 257 -11.29 22.06 -11.97
N PRO A 258 -10.87 21.29 -13.00
CA PRO A 258 -11.46 21.39 -14.35
C PRO A 258 -12.97 21.21 -14.32
N ALA A 259 -13.69 22.04 -15.03
CA ALA A 259 -15.15 22.02 -15.09
C ALA A 259 -15.68 20.92 -16.04
N GLY A 260 -16.97 20.57 -15.91
CA GLY A 260 -17.68 19.73 -16.88
C GLY A 260 -17.68 18.22 -16.55
N ALA A 261 -17.14 17.82 -15.40
CA ALA A 261 -17.28 16.45 -14.92
C ALA A 261 -18.57 16.25 -14.11
N ASP A 262 -19.16 15.09 -14.23
CA ASP A 262 -20.30 14.66 -13.41
C ASP A 262 -19.89 13.76 -12.25
N SER A 263 -18.62 13.40 -12.18
CA SER A 263 -18.06 12.66 -11.07
C SER A 263 -16.59 13.02 -10.82
N ILE A 264 -16.18 12.94 -9.54
CA ILE A 264 -14.80 13.14 -9.08
C ILE A 264 -14.39 11.91 -8.27
N LEU A 265 -13.19 11.40 -8.52
CA LEU A 265 -12.56 10.31 -7.78
C LEU A 265 -11.37 10.85 -7.00
N LEU A 266 -11.27 10.48 -5.72
CA LEU A 266 -10.11 10.64 -4.85
C LEU A 266 -9.66 9.24 -4.38
N ALA A 267 -8.78 8.60 -5.14
CA ALA A 267 -8.30 7.25 -4.85
C ALA A 267 -6.98 7.29 -4.05
N HIS A 268 -7.03 6.98 -2.76
CA HIS A 268 -5.89 7.01 -1.83
C HIS A 268 -5.25 8.39 -1.62
N ILE A 269 -5.99 9.45 -1.85
CA ILE A 269 -5.54 10.84 -1.69
C ILE A 269 -5.75 11.33 -0.28
N SER A 270 -6.91 11.06 0.33
CA SER A 270 -7.27 11.61 1.65
C SER A 270 -6.31 11.21 2.78
N ASN A 271 -5.64 10.08 2.68
CA ASN A 271 -4.66 9.67 3.68
C ASN A 271 -3.34 10.46 3.63
N ILE A 272 -3.06 11.14 2.52
CA ILE A 272 -1.81 11.88 2.28
C ILE A 272 -1.78 13.21 3.04
N TYR A 273 -2.95 13.80 3.27
CA TYR A 273 -3.11 15.18 3.73
C TYR A 273 -3.77 15.29 5.10
N SER A 274 -3.63 16.46 5.72
CA SER A 274 -4.27 16.77 7.02
C SER A 274 -5.79 16.86 6.90
N ASP A 275 -6.47 16.91 8.07
CA ASP A 275 -7.91 17.08 8.17
C ASP A 275 -8.38 18.36 7.45
N GLU A 276 -7.70 19.48 7.65
CA GLU A 276 -8.04 20.78 7.09
C GLU A 276 -7.90 20.79 5.56
N ILE A 277 -6.83 20.22 5.04
CA ILE A 277 -6.60 20.12 3.58
C ILE A 277 -7.68 19.23 2.95
N ASN A 278 -8.01 18.11 3.57
CA ASN A 278 -9.07 17.22 3.08
C ASN A 278 -10.44 17.89 3.08
N GLN A 279 -10.79 18.62 4.13
CA GLN A 279 -12.04 19.38 4.18
C GLN A 279 -12.11 20.42 3.04
N ALA A 280 -11.01 21.16 2.82
CA ALA A 280 -10.93 22.14 1.74
C ALA A 280 -11.04 21.46 0.35
N LEU A 281 -10.37 20.32 0.14
CA LEU A 281 -10.40 19.59 -1.12
C LEU A 281 -11.80 19.02 -1.41
N ILE A 282 -12.46 18.45 -0.39
CA ILE A 282 -13.83 17.90 -0.53
C ILE A 282 -14.82 19.02 -0.83
N LYS A 283 -14.70 20.17 -0.15
CA LYS A 283 -15.53 21.35 -0.46
C LYS A 283 -15.28 21.86 -1.88
N LYS A 284 -14.03 22.02 -2.30
CA LYS A 284 -13.64 22.42 -3.64
C LYS A 284 -14.18 21.45 -4.71
N SER A 285 -14.17 20.14 -4.43
CA SER A 285 -14.76 19.11 -5.28
C SER A 285 -16.29 19.25 -5.37
N ALA A 286 -16.95 19.51 -4.23
CA ALA A 286 -18.38 19.78 -4.22
C ALA A 286 -18.75 21.01 -5.06
N ASP A 287 -17.98 22.09 -4.94
CA ASP A 287 -18.21 23.33 -5.68
C ASP A 287 -18.04 23.14 -7.20
N ALA A 288 -17.13 22.26 -7.64
CA ALA A 288 -16.87 21.93 -9.05
C ALA A 288 -17.93 21.01 -9.67
N LEU A 289 -18.62 20.19 -8.85
CA LEU A 289 -19.66 19.28 -9.33
C LEU A 289 -20.99 20.01 -9.60
N SER A 290 -21.70 19.58 -10.65
CA SER A 290 -23.09 19.98 -10.88
C SER A 290 -24.03 19.27 -9.91
N GLN A 291 -25.27 19.75 -9.78
CA GLN A 291 -26.32 19.08 -8.99
C GLN A 291 -26.52 17.64 -9.49
N GLY A 292 -26.57 16.69 -8.54
CA GLY A 292 -26.61 15.25 -8.83
C GLY A 292 -25.24 14.62 -9.14
N GLY A 293 -24.19 15.44 -9.25
CA GLY A 293 -22.81 14.98 -9.43
C GLY A 293 -22.28 14.23 -8.20
N LYS A 294 -21.30 13.36 -8.39
CA LYS A 294 -20.79 12.46 -7.34
C LYS A 294 -19.33 12.71 -7.03
N LEU A 295 -19.02 12.78 -5.74
CA LEU A 295 -17.64 12.62 -5.22
C LEU A 295 -17.48 11.20 -4.67
N VAL A 296 -16.52 10.46 -5.19
CA VAL A 296 -16.16 9.12 -4.72
C VAL A 296 -14.78 9.17 -4.09
N ILE A 297 -14.70 8.84 -2.80
CA ILE A 297 -13.41 8.68 -2.10
C ILE A 297 -13.19 7.20 -1.85
N PHE A 298 -12.01 6.70 -2.23
CA PHE A 298 -11.56 5.34 -2.01
C PHE A 298 -10.24 5.37 -1.26
N SER A 299 -10.21 4.87 -0.01
CA SER A 299 -9.07 5.09 0.88
C SER A 299 -8.91 4.00 1.94
N LEU A 300 -7.74 3.97 2.58
CA LEU A 300 -7.55 3.21 3.81
C LEU A 300 -8.32 3.89 4.94
N ILE A 301 -8.86 3.09 5.86
CA ILE A 301 -9.56 3.58 7.05
C ILE A 301 -9.04 2.95 8.33
N SER A 302 -9.13 3.70 9.42
CA SER A 302 -8.99 3.20 10.78
C SER A 302 -10.35 2.90 11.40
N ASN A 303 -10.38 2.28 12.58
CA ASN A 303 -11.57 2.18 13.39
C ASN A 303 -11.84 3.52 14.11
N ASP A 304 -13.11 3.84 14.37
CA ASP A 304 -13.49 5.05 15.10
C ASP A 304 -12.97 5.06 16.55
N ASP A 305 -12.80 3.88 17.16
CA ASP A 305 -12.22 3.71 18.50
C ASP A 305 -10.67 3.69 18.50
N GLN A 306 -10.03 3.92 17.38
CA GLN A 306 -8.58 3.92 17.17
C GLN A 306 -7.86 2.61 17.57
N THR A 307 -8.55 1.49 17.66
CA THR A 307 -7.97 0.19 18.03
C THR A 307 -7.38 -0.59 16.85
N GLY A 308 -7.39 -0.03 15.67
CA GLY A 308 -6.84 -0.69 14.47
C GLY A 308 -7.54 -0.29 13.18
N PRO A 309 -7.41 -1.09 12.15
CA PRO A 309 -6.56 -2.27 12.02
C PRO A 309 -5.06 -1.92 12.04
N TRP A 310 -4.19 -2.91 12.31
CA TRP A 310 -2.74 -2.68 12.48
C TRP A 310 -2.09 -1.90 11.33
N TYR A 311 -2.53 -2.17 10.10
CA TYR A 311 -2.00 -1.50 8.91
C TYR A 311 -2.36 -0.01 8.87
N ALA A 312 -3.48 0.40 9.48
CA ALA A 312 -3.87 1.81 9.58
C ALA A 312 -2.87 2.58 10.44
N GLY A 313 -2.46 2.00 11.59
CA GLY A 313 -1.40 2.57 12.41
C GLY A 313 -0.08 2.66 11.68
N PHE A 314 0.35 1.57 11.02
CA PHE A 314 1.58 1.56 10.23
C PHE A 314 1.57 2.60 9.10
N MET A 315 0.48 2.69 8.35
CA MET A 315 0.35 3.65 7.25
C MET A 315 0.28 5.10 7.75
N SER A 316 -0.37 5.35 8.89
CA SER A 316 -0.34 6.67 9.52
C SER A 316 1.09 7.09 9.86
N LEU A 317 1.91 6.17 10.41
CA LEU A 317 3.33 6.45 10.67
C LEU A 317 4.13 6.66 9.39
N TYR A 318 3.83 5.92 8.31
CA TYR A 318 4.43 6.15 6.99
C TYR A 318 4.15 7.56 6.47
N PHE A 319 2.89 8.03 6.56
CA PHE A 319 2.54 9.39 6.15
C PHE A 319 3.25 10.45 7.00
N GLN A 320 3.42 10.20 8.30
CA GLN A 320 4.11 11.09 9.22
C GLN A 320 5.62 11.13 9.00
N VAL A 321 6.29 9.97 8.87
CA VAL A 321 7.76 9.91 8.88
C VAL A 321 8.36 10.19 7.51
N LEU A 322 7.64 9.88 6.42
CA LEU A 322 8.21 9.85 5.08
C LEU A 322 7.41 10.66 4.05
N ALA A 323 6.09 10.48 3.97
CA ALA A 323 5.32 10.98 2.84
C ALA A 323 5.19 12.51 2.86
N THR A 324 4.23 13.04 3.60
CA THR A 324 3.97 14.49 3.69
C THR A 324 4.24 15.07 5.07
N GLY A 325 4.33 14.24 6.09
CA GLY A 325 4.44 14.65 7.50
C GLY A 325 3.12 15.04 8.15
N ILE A 326 2.05 15.14 7.39
CA ILE A 326 0.73 15.64 7.85
C ILE A 326 -0.44 14.68 7.56
N GLY A 327 -0.18 13.60 6.83
CA GLY A 327 -1.20 12.62 6.47
C GLY A 327 -1.54 11.66 7.63
N ASN A 328 -2.71 11.02 7.52
CA ASN A 328 -3.17 10.04 8.49
C ASN A 328 -4.16 9.06 7.85
N VAL A 329 -4.39 7.92 8.50
CA VAL A 329 -5.49 7.02 8.15
C VAL A 329 -6.69 7.35 9.02
N TYR A 330 -7.69 7.99 8.41
CA TYR A 330 -8.84 8.53 9.11
C TYR A 330 -9.95 7.48 9.32
N PRO A 331 -10.73 7.56 10.41
CA PRO A 331 -11.89 6.72 10.63
C PRO A 331 -13.11 7.19 9.82
N PRO A 332 -14.14 6.34 9.62
CA PRO A 332 -15.35 6.68 8.88
C PRO A 332 -16.06 7.95 9.36
N SER A 333 -16.13 8.18 10.67
CA SER A 333 -16.77 9.37 11.27
C SER A 333 -16.14 10.69 10.81
N VAL A 334 -14.86 10.70 10.49
CA VAL A 334 -14.16 11.88 9.94
C VAL A 334 -14.62 12.17 8.52
N TYR A 335 -14.79 11.14 7.68
CA TYR A 335 -15.34 11.31 6.33
C TYR A 335 -16.80 11.80 6.37
N GLU A 336 -17.64 11.27 7.27
CA GLU A 336 -19.01 11.75 7.48
C GLU A 336 -19.02 13.25 7.75
N ARG A 337 -18.16 13.73 8.65
CA ARG A 337 -18.02 15.14 8.97
C ARG A 337 -17.58 15.97 7.76
N TRP A 338 -16.60 15.50 6.97
CA TRP A 338 -16.13 16.21 5.78
C TRP A 338 -17.22 16.39 4.73
N PHE A 339 -17.98 15.33 4.45
CA PHE A 339 -19.08 15.39 3.49
C PHE A 339 -20.23 16.27 3.98
N ALA A 340 -20.56 16.20 5.28
CA ALA A 340 -21.58 17.08 5.89
C ALA A 340 -21.18 18.56 5.77
N ASN A 341 -19.94 18.90 6.11
CA ASN A 341 -19.42 20.27 6.02
C ASN A 341 -19.36 20.81 4.58
N ALA A 342 -19.28 19.94 3.58
CA ALA A 342 -19.29 20.31 2.17
C ALA A 342 -20.69 20.33 1.53
N ASN A 343 -21.75 20.15 2.33
CA ASN A 343 -23.16 20.21 1.90
C ASN A 343 -23.52 19.21 0.79
N PHE A 344 -22.99 17.99 0.85
CA PHE A 344 -23.50 16.90 0.02
C PHE A 344 -24.91 16.50 0.48
N SER A 345 -25.82 16.27 -0.47
CA SER A 345 -27.24 15.93 -0.20
C SER A 345 -27.40 14.51 0.36
N SER A 346 -26.45 13.62 0.05
CA SER A 346 -26.40 12.26 0.59
C SER A 346 -24.99 11.73 0.66
N LEU A 347 -24.76 10.75 1.56
CA LEU A 347 -23.51 10.01 1.70
C LEU A 347 -23.81 8.52 1.86
N ALA A 348 -23.27 7.70 0.96
CA ALA A 348 -23.23 6.25 1.09
C ALA A 348 -21.82 5.80 1.46
N MET A 349 -21.70 4.82 2.37
CA MET A 349 -20.42 4.34 2.87
C MET A 349 -20.32 2.82 2.82
N HIS A 350 -19.14 2.33 2.40
CA HIS A 350 -18.79 0.90 2.42
C HIS A 350 -17.45 0.75 3.14
N THR A 351 -17.45 0.20 4.35
CA THR A 351 -16.28 0.24 5.27
C THR A 351 -15.76 -1.14 5.68
N LYS A 352 -16.18 -2.23 5.00
CA LYS A 352 -15.83 -3.61 5.42
C LYS A 352 -14.36 -3.98 5.24
N ARG A 353 -13.68 -3.48 4.21
CA ARG A 353 -12.28 -3.79 3.88
C ARG A 353 -11.45 -2.55 3.65
N GLN A 354 -12.03 -1.59 2.97
CA GLN A 354 -11.48 -0.26 2.67
C GLN A 354 -12.61 0.73 2.80
N GLY A 355 -12.29 2.01 2.97
CA GLY A 355 -13.29 3.07 2.99
C GLY A 355 -13.66 3.49 1.59
N ILE A 356 -14.93 3.36 1.24
CA ILE A 356 -15.50 3.91 0.02
C ILE A 356 -16.64 4.82 0.44
N PHE A 357 -16.52 6.09 0.11
CA PHE A 357 -17.46 7.15 0.48
C PHE A 357 -17.97 7.80 -0.79
N ILE A 358 -19.29 7.86 -0.95
CA ILE A 358 -19.96 8.33 -2.17
C ILE A 358 -20.91 9.43 -1.76
N GLY A 359 -20.50 10.67 -1.98
CA GLY A 359 -21.36 11.85 -1.78
C GLY A 359 -22.04 12.25 -3.08
N THR A 360 -23.33 12.56 -3.00
CA THR A 360 -24.09 13.15 -4.11
C THR A 360 -24.39 14.61 -3.77
N LYS A 361 -24.15 15.52 -4.73
CA LYS A 361 -24.41 16.96 -4.57
C LYS A 361 -25.88 17.29 -4.73
#